data_fc623abe3ec42217f3c485cef7728397
#
_entry.id   fc623abe3ec42217f3c485cef7728397
#
_cell.length_a   1.000
_cell.length_b   1.000
_cell.length_c   1.000
_cell.angle_alpha   90.00
_cell.angle_beta   90.00
_cell.angle_gamma   90.00
#
_symmetry.space_group_name_H-M   'P 1'
#
loop_
_entity.id
_entity.type
_entity.pdbx_description
1 polymer ?
#
loop_
_entity_poly.entity_id
_entity_poly.type
_entity_poly.pdbx_seq_one_letter_code
_entity_poly.pdbx_strand_id
1 'polypeptide(L)'
;MLQHLQLIISGRVQMVRFRVFVVKLANELGIIGTVENLPDGTVRVEVWGEKEQLQALRDKVKIGSRLSRVDNIAEVWDNKNYIDEKREFRIIH
;
A
#
# COMPACT_ATOMS: atom_id res chain seq x y z
N MET A 1 7.13 -17.08 -4.47
CA MET A 1 5.80 -17.31 -3.86
C MET A 1 5.20 -15.99 -3.40
N LEU A 2 3.98 -15.69 -3.79
CA LEU A 2 3.34 -14.43 -3.39
C LEU A 2 2.97 -14.46 -1.92
N GLN A 3 3.33 -13.41 -1.22
CA GLN A 3 2.86 -13.15 0.14
C GLN A 3 1.87 -12.00 0.12
N HIS A 4 1.10 -11.86 1.17
CA HIS A 4 0.14 -10.78 1.35
C HIS A 4 0.57 -9.89 2.51
N LEU A 5 0.50 -8.58 2.28
CA LEU A 5 0.76 -7.58 3.31
C LEU A 5 -0.38 -6.57 3.30
N GLN A 6 -0.93 -6.30 4.48
CA GLN A 6 -1.87 -5.20 4.66
C GLN A 6 -1.21 -4.13 5.50
N LEU A 7 -1.30 -2.89 5.03
CA LEU A 7 -0.83 -1.71 5.77
C LEU A 7 -2.02 -0.82 6.07
N ILE A 8 -2.12 -0.35 7.31
CA ILE A 8 -3.04 0.72 7.69
C ILE A 8 -2.18 1.91 8.11
N ILE A 9 -2.26 2.98 7.33
CA ILE A 9 -1.34 4.11 7.43
C ILE A 9 -2.10 5.31 7.99
N SER A 10 -1.61 5.87 9.07
CA SER A 10 -2.19 7.05 9.70
C SER A 10 -1.23 8.24 9.62
N GLY A 11 -1.81 9.44 9.75
CA GLY A 11 -1.10 10.70 9.64
C GLY A 11 -1.77 11.59 8.60
N ARG A 12 -0.99 12.49 7.99
CA ARG A 12 -1.49 13.33 6.91
C ARG A 12 -1.31 12.58 5.58
N VAL A 13 -2.25 11.68 5.30
CA VAL A 13 -2.16 10.76 4.17
C VAL A 13 -3.37 10.78 3.23
N GLN A 14 -4.43 11.51 3.58
CA GLN A 14 -5.55 11.72 2.68
C GLN A 14 -5.51 13.14 2.12
N MET A 15 -6.02 13.32 0.89
CA MET A 15 -6.11 14.61 0.19
C MET A 15 -4.74 15.26 -0.10
N VAL A 16 -3.67 14.45 -0.06
CA VAL A 16 -2.30 14.90 -0.35
C VAL A 16 -1.67 14.06 -1.47
N ARG A 17 -2.51 13.42 -2.29
CA ARG A 17 -2.10 12.56 -3.41
C ARG A 17 -1.30 11.33 -2.96
N PHE A 18 -1.53 10.90 -1.74
CA PHE A 18 -0.79 9.76 -1.18
C PHE A 18 -1.11 8.46 -1.92
N ARG A 19 -2.37 8.26 -2.31
CA ARG A 19 -2.76 7.05 -3.06
C ARG A 19 -2.03 6.96 -4.40
N VAL A 20 -1.89 8.08 -5.10
CA VAL A 20 -1.14 8.15 -6.37
C VAL A 20 0.33 7.79 -6.14
N PHE A 21 0.90 8.29 -5.06
CA PHE A 21 2.27 7.98 -4.66
C PHE A 21 2.44 6.47 -4.44
N VAL A 22 1.51 5.83 -3.73
CA VAL A 22 1.56 4.38 -3.46
C VAL A 22 1.43 3.58 -4.75
N VAL A 23 0.50 3.98 -5.64
CA VAL A 23 0.34 3.31 -6.95
C VAL A 23 1.64 3.35 -7.75
N LYS A 24 2.29 4.50 -7.79
CA LYS A 24 3.55 4.65 -8.52
C LYS A 24 4.63 3.72 -7.96
N LEU A 25 4.77 3.68 -6.64
CA LEU A 25 5.73 2.79 -5.99
C LEU A 25 5.43 1.31 -6.29
N ALA A 26 4.17 0.92 -6.18
CA ALA A 26 3.77 -0.46 -6.42
C ALA A 26 4.07 -0.88 -7.85
N ASN A 27 3.77 -0.02 -8.81
CA ASN A 27 4.05 -0.30 -10.22
C ASN A 27 5.56 -0.42 -10.48
N GLU A 28 6.36 0.44 -9.88
CA GLU A 28 7.81 0.38 -10.02
C GLU A 28 8.39 -0.93 -9.45
N LEU A 29 7.77 -1.44 -8.40
CA LEU A 29 8.23 -2.65 -7.72
C LEU A 29 7.57 -3.93 -8.25
N GLY A 30 6.64 -3.81 -9.20
CA GLY A 30 5.96 -4.97 -9.76
C GLY A 30 4.97 -5.63 -8.79
N ILE A 31 4.36 -4.83 -7.91
CA ILE A 31 3.45 -5.31 -6.87
C ILE A 31 2.00 -5.12 -7.33
N ILE A 32 1.15 -6.08 -7.02
CA ILE A 32 -0.29 -6.00 -7.31
C ILE A 32 -1.07 -5.78 -6.02
N GLY A 33 -2.23 -5.18 -6.13
CA GLY A 33 -3.09 -4.93 -4.97
C GLY A 33 -3.93 -3.68 -5.09
N THR A 34 -4.27 -3.09 -3.94
CA THR A 34 -5.17 -1.94 -3.87
C THR A 34 -4.72 -0.93 -2.83
N VAL A 35 -5.13 0.32 -3.02
CA VAL A 35 -5.00 1.38 -2.02
C VAL A 35 -6.32 2.11 -1.91
N GLU A 36 -6.73 2.41 -0.68
CA GLU A 36 -8.06 2.96 -0.39
C GLU A 36 -7.99 3.91 0.80
N ASN A 37 -8.67 5.07 0.68
CA ASN A 37 -8.90 5.94 1.83
C ASN A 37 -10.03 5.35 2.68
N LEU A 38 -9.82 5.25 3.98
CA LEU A 38 -10.83 4.78 4.92
C LEU A 38 -11.55 5.97 5.57
N PRO A 39 -12.78 5.75 6.06
CA PRO A 39 -13.57 6.85 6.67
C PRO A 39 -12.92 7.49 7.91
N ASP A 40 -12.03 6.78 8.59
CA ASP A 40 -11.37 7.28 9.80
C ASP A 40 -10.14 8.15 9.52
N GLY A 41 -9.86 8.44 8.24
CA GLY A 41 -8.73 9.26 7.85
C GLY A 41 -7.46 8.48 7.53
N THR A 42 -7.46 7.16 7.73
CA THR A 42 -6.32 6.31 7.39
C THR A 42 -6.37 5.88 5.92
N VAL A 43 -5.27 5.29 5.46
CA VAL A 43 -5.17 4.70 4.13
C VAL A 43 -4.86 3.23 4.29
N ARG A 44 -5.64 2.37 3.63
CA ARG A 44 -5.39 0.93 3.60
C ARG A 44 -4.71 0.55 2.30
N VAL A 45 -3.61 -0.19 2.42
CA VAL A 45 -2.89 -0.77 1.28
C VAL A 45 -2.92 -2.28 1.45
N GLU A 46 -3.43 -3.00 0.46
CA GLU A 46 -3.37 -4.45 0.42
C GLU A 46 -2.56 -4.86 -0.80
N VAL A 47 -1.50 -5.62 -0.58
CA VAL A 47 -0.54 -5.94 -1.64
C VAL A 47 -0.13 -7.40 -1.60
N TRP A 48 0.17 -7.92 -2.80
CA TRP A 48 0.71 -9.26 -2.99
C TRP A 48 1.97 -9.14 -3.82
N GLY A 49 3.02 -9.83 -3.41
CA GLY A 49 4.29 -9.82 -4.11
C GLY A 49 5.29 -10.70 -3.39
N GLU A 50 6.52 -10.67 -3.86
CA GLU A 50 7.61 -11.32 -3.16
C GLU A 50 7.95 -10.52 -1.91
N LYS A 51 8.43 -11.20 -0.87
CA LYS A 51 8.69 -10.59 0.44
C LYS A 51 9.57 -9.35 0.32
N GLU A 52 10.63 -9.42 -0.46
CA GLU A 52 11.57 -8.31 -0.62
C GLU A 52 10.91 -7.08 -1.26
N GLN A 53 10.02 -7.32 -2.23
CA GLN A 53 9.28 -6.24 -2.89
C GLN A 53 8.31 -5.57 -1.90
N LEU A 54 7.62 -6.38 -1.09
CA LEU A 54 6.66 -5.87 -0.10
C LEU A 54 7.38 -5.08 0.99
N GLN A 55 8.54 -5.55 1.43
CA GLN A 55 9.34 -4.81 2.41
C GLN A 55 9.85 -3.49 1.84
N ALA A 56 10.27 -3.48 0.58
CA ALA A 56 10.71 -2.25 -0.07
C ALA A 56 9.56 -1.24 -0.18
N LEU A 57 8.37 -1.69 -0.54
CA LEU A 57 7.19 -0.84 -0.59
C LEU A 57 6.90 -0.24 0.79
N ARG A 58 6.86 -1.09 1.82
CA ARG A 58 6.60 -0.65 3.19
C ARG A 58 7.59 0.42 3.63
N ASP A 59 8.86 0.21 3.39
CA ASP A 59 9.89 1.15 3.83
C ASP A 59 9.75 2.51 3.15
N LYS A 60 9.43 2.53 1.86
CA LYS A 60 9.22 3.77 1.12
C LYS A 60 7.93 4.47 1.51
N VAL A 61 6.88 3.70 1.78
CA VAL A 61 5.60 4.25 2.26
C VAL A 61 5.79 4.86 3.64
N LYS A 62 6.62 4.26 4.48
CA LYS A 62 6.92 4.76 5.83
C LYS A 62 7.60 6.12 5.79
N ILE A 63 8.49 6.34 4.83
CA ILE A 63 9.11 7.65 4.60
C ILE A 63 8.05 8.64 4.13
N GLY A 64 7.12 8.18 3.29
CA GLY A 64 6.03 8.99 2.78
C GLY A 64 6.40 9.79 1.54
N SER A 65 5.42 10.52 1.04
CA SER A 65 5.59 11.43 -0.09
C SER A 65 5.88 12.85 0.43
N ARG A 66 6.25 13.72 -0.51
CA ARG A 66 6.61 15.12 -0.19
C ARG A 66 5.52 15.85 0.58
N LEU A 67 4.25 15.62 0.23
CA LEU A 67 3.12 16.35 0.83
C LEU A 67 2.48 15.62 2.01
N SER A 68 2.90 14.38 2.26
CA SER A 68 2.32 13.56 3.31
C SER A 68 3.15 13.62 4.59
N ARG A 69 2.51 13.15 5.69
CA ARG A 69 3.20 12.86 6.93
C ARG A 69 2.67 11.51 7.43
N VAL A 70 3.55 10.53 7.52
CA VAL A 70 3.19 9.22 8.02
C VAL A 70 3.53 9.16 9.50
N ASP A 71 2.50 9.04 10.34
CA ASP A 71 2.67 8.98 11.80
C ASP A 71 2.80 7.54 12.29
N ASN A 72 2.05 6.61 11.69
CA ASN A 72 2.08 5.21 12.11
C ASN A 72 1.67 4.30 10.96
N ILE A 73 2.21 3.08 10.96
CA ILE A 73 1.80 2.02 10.04
C ILE A 73 1.56 0.76 10.86
N ALA A 74 0.34 0.22 10.75
CA ALA A 74 0.03 -1.10 11.28
C ALA A 74 0.19 -2.11 10.15
N GLU A 75 0.98 -3.16 10.36
CA GLU A 75 1.31 -4.18 9.36
C GLU A 75 0.68 -5.50 9.73
N VAL A 76 0.10 -6.17 8.74
CA VAL A 76 -0.35 -7.55 8.90
C VAL A 76 0.18 -8.35 7.72
N TRP A 77 1.01 -9.35 8.01
CA TRP A 77 1.56 -10.28 7.02
C TRP A 77 0.82 -11.60 7.13
N ASP A 78 0.40 -12.15 6.01
CA ASP A 78 -0.23 -13.48 6.00
C ASP A 78 -0.05 -14.15 4.63
N ASN A 79 -0.75 -15.28 4.43
CA ASN A 79 -0.68 -16.06 3.21
C ASN A 79 -2.00 -16.02 2.43
N LYS A 80 -2.78 -14.96 2.60
CA LYS A 80 -4.04 -14.78 1.89
C LYS A 80 -3.80 -14.85 0.38
N ASN A 81 -4.58 -15.67 -0.32
CA ASN A 81 -4.44 -15.81 -1.76
C ASN A 81 -4.97 -14.58 -2.49
N TYR A 82 -4.28 -14.23 -3.58
CA TYR A 82 -4.76 -13.21 -4.48
C TYR A 82 -5.88 -13.80 -5.35
N ILE A 83 -7.06 -13.19 -5.33
CA ILE A 83 -8.24 -13.69 -6.02
C ILE A 83 -8.72 -12.82 -7.17
N ASP A 84 -8.09 -11.67 -7.41
CA ASP A 84 -8.44 -10.78 -8.52
C ASP A 84 -7.60 -11.18 -9.75
N GLU A 85 -8.27 -11.40 -10.88
CA GLU A 85 -7.62 -11.83 -12.10
C GLU A 85 -6.83 -10.74 -12.83
N LYS A 86 -7.08 -9.48 -12.48
CA LYS A 86 -6.48 -8.35 -13.21
C LYS A 86 -4.99 -8.18 -13.00
N ARG A 87 -4.46 -8.64 -11.89
CA ARG A 87 -3.03 -8.56 -11.54
C ARG A 87 -2.44 -7.17 -11.76
N GLU A 88 -3.12 -6.17 -11.24
CA GLU A 88 -2.70 -4.79 -11.33
C GLU A 88 -2.81 -4.11 -9.97
N PHE A 89 -2.22 -2.93 -9.85
CA PHE A 89 -2.39 -2.12 -8.65
C PHE A 89 -3.45 -1.05 -8.93
N ARG A 90 -4.48 -0.98 -8.07
CA ARG A 90 -5.64 -0.12 -8.29
C ARG A 90 -5.93 0.75 -7.08
N ILE A 91 -6.46 1.96 -7.37
CA ILE A 91 -7.05 2.81 -6.35
C ILE A 91 -8.52 2.44 -6.21
N ILE A 92 -8.96 2.20 -4.98
CA ILE A 92 -10.37 2.02 -4.65
C ILE A 92 -10.92 3.35 -4.19
N HIS A 93 -11.98 3.80 -4.85
CA HIS A 93 -12.60 5.11 -4.56
C HIS A 93 -13.83 5.03 -3.65
#